data_a79db7a494e33b1959ac736c4a0da49e
#
_entry.id   a79db7a494e33b1959ac736c4a0da49e
#
_cell.length_a   1.000
_cell.length_b   1.000
_cell.length_c   1.000
_cell.angle_alpha   90.00
_cell.angle_beta   90.00
_cell.angle_gamma   90.00
#
_symmetry.space_group_name_H-M   'P 1'
#
loop_
_entity.id
_entity.type
_entity.pdbx_description
1 polymer ?
#
loop_
_entity_poly.entity_id
_entity_poly.type
_entity_poly.pdbx_seq_one_letter_code
_entity_poly.pdbx_strand_id
1 'polypeptide(L)'
;MSEKETGLDAIDKRILHILSENGRINNLALAEAVHLSPTPCARRVKRLEDEGYIDGYGARLNREKLGYDLSAFIAVTMDRHTPERFAEFEAAVAKFPEVIRMSIVTGRAEDYLLQVVVKDMRAFEAFLLGKLNRLAGVANVHSSFEMRAVIDREAQP
;
A
#
# COMPACT_ATOMS: atom_id res chain seq x y z
N MET A 1 7.38 25.37 7.03
CA MET A 1 6.93 23.99 7.26
C MET A 1 7.96 23.36 8.18
N SER A 2 7.59 23.08 9.43
CA SER A 2 8.50 22.50 10.43
C SER A 2 8.84 21.08 10.00
N GLU A 3 10.12 20.76 9.83
CA GLU A 3 10.59 19.37 9.82
C GLU A 3 10.09 18.73 11.12
N LYS A 4 9.20 17.76 11.02
CA LYS A 4 8.96 16.86 12.16
C LYS A 4 10.30 16.17 12.41
N GLU A 5 11.00 16.55 13.48
CA GLU A 5 12.13 15.75 13.98
C GLU A 5 11.61 14.35 14.24
N THR A 6 12.01 13.41 13.40
CA THR A 6 11.52 12.02 13.44
C THR A 6 12.07 11.25 14.64
N GLY A 7 12.89 11.86 15.50
CA GLY A 7 13.55 11.16 16.64
C GLY A 7 14.53 10.05 16.22
N LEU A 8 14.74 9.88 14.89
CA LEU A 8 15.62 8.87 14.32
C LEU A 8 17.05 9.40 14.17
N ASP A 9 18.01 8.67 14.69
CA ASP A 9 19.42 8.93 14.42
C ASP A 9 19.87 8.33 13.06
N ALA A 10 21.10 8.61 12.65
CA ALA A 10 21.65 8.12 11.38
C ALA A 10 21.72 6.59 11.30
N ILE A 11 21.91 5.91 12.44
CA ILE A 11 21.94 4.45 12.52
C ILE A 11 20.54 3.90 12.34
N ASP A 12 19.53 4.49 12.96
CA ASP A 12 18.13 4.08 12.81
C ASP A 12 17.66 4.20 11.37
N LYS A 13 17.97 5.32 10.70
CA LYS A 13 17.68 5.50 9.27
C LYS A 13 18.36 4.45 8.41
N ARG A 14 19.60 4.11 8.72
CA ARG A 14 20.34 3.06 8.00
C ARG A 14 19.75 1.66 8.24
N ILE A 15 19.31 1.35 9.46
CA ILE A 15 18.59 0.10 9.78
C ILE A 15 17.30 0.02 8.94
N LEU A 16 16.47 1.07 8.96
CA LEU A 16 15.21 1.12 8.20
C LEU A 16 15.45 0.97 6.69
N HIS A 17 16.47 1.65 6.15
CA HIS A 17 16.85 1.52 4.75
C HIS A 17 17.21 0.07 4.37
N ILE A 18 18.08 -0.58 5.15
CA ILE A 18 18.48 -1.97 4.89
C ILE A 18 17.27 -2.91 4.98
N LEU A 19 16.43 -2.75 6.01
CA LEU A 19 15.24 -3.57 6.20
C LEU A 19 14.19 -3.35 5.11
N SER A 20 14.06 -2.14 4.56
CA SER A 20 13.15 -1.87 3.43
C SER A 20 13.58 -2.58 2.13
N GLU A 21 14.88 -2.81 1.96
CA GLU A 21 15.41 -3.55 0.81
C GLU A 21 15.43 -5.07 1.04
N ASN A 22 15.72 -5.49 2.27
CA ASN A 22 15.81 -6.91 2.64
C ASN A 22 15.26 -7.16 4.05
N GLY A 23 13.94 -7.27 4.15
CA GLY A 23 13.26 -7.59 5.41
C GLY A 23 13.56 -8.99 5.99
N ARG A 24 14.33 -9.84 5.27
CA ARG A 24 14.76 -11.17 5.75
C ARG A 24 16.21 -11.22 6.23
N ILE A 25 16.92 -10.10 6.26
CA ILE A 25 18.28 -10.04 6.80
C ILE A 25 18.27 -10.50 8.27
N ASN A 26 19.22 -11.34 8.66
CA ASN A 26 19.32 -11.72 10.05
C ASN A 26 20.02 -10.62 10.88
N ASN A 27 19.80 -10.65 12.19
CA ASN A 27 20.29 -9.60 13.08
C ASN A 27 21.83 -9.48 13.10
N LEU A 28 22.55 -10.57 12.87
CA LEU A 28 24.01 -10.53 12.84
C LEU A 28 24.53 -9.73 11.63
N ALA A 29 24.00 -10.04 10.44
CA ALA A 29 24.35 -9.35 9.21
C ALA A 29 23.90 -7.87 9.23
N LEU A 30 22.72 -7.59 9.81
CA LEU A 30 22.24 -6.23 9.99
C LEU A 30 23.16 -5.43 10.92
N ALA A 31 23.55 -6.00 12.04
CA ALA A 31 24.45 -5.37 13.00
C ALA A 31 25.82 -5.04 12.37
N GLU A 32 26.37 -5.97 11.60
CA GLU A 32 27.59 -5.73 10.80
C GLU A 32 27.43 -4.55 9.84
N ALA A 33 26.32 -4.53 9.08
CA ALA A 33 26.06 -3.49 8.08
C ALA A 33 25.88 -2.08 8.66
N VAL A 34 25.47 -1.99 9.94
CA VAL A 34 25.32 -0.70 10.67
C VAL A 34 26.43 -0.45 11.70
N HIS A 35 27.49 -1.29 11.71
CA HIS A 35 28.64 -1.19 12.62
C HIS A 35 28.27 -1.21 14.12
N LEU A 36 27.35 -2.10 14.48
CA LEU A 36 26.95 -2.37 15.85
C LEU A 36 27.24 -3.82 16.25
N SER A 37 27.28 -4.09 17.56
CA SER A 37 27.17 -5.47 18.04
C SER A 37 25.68 -5.95 17.95
N PRO A 38 25.43 -7.27 17.91
CA PRO A 38 24.10 -7.82 17.68
C PRO A 38 23.03 -7.37 18.69
N THR A 39 23.38 -7.29 19.98
CA THR A 39 22.44 -6.93 21.03
C THR A 39 21.89 -5.49 20.92
N PRO A 40 22.71 -4.43 20.79
CA PRO A 40 22.19 -3.08 20.59
C PRO A 40 21.49 -2.92 19.24
N CYS A 41 21.88 -3.65 18.19
CA CYS A 41 21.18 -3.66 16.92
C CYS A 41 19.74 -4.20 17.11
N ALA A 42 19.58 -5.37 17.70
CA ALA A 42 18.28 -5.97 17.97
C ALA A 42 17.38 -5.07 18.84
N ARG A 43 17.95 -4.38 19.84
CA ARG A 43 17.21 -3.44 20.67
C ARG A 43 16.70 -2.24 19.88
N ARG A 44 17.49 -1.73 18.91
CA ARG A 44 17.07 -0.64 18.02
C ARG A 44 15.94 -1.08 17.08
N VAL A 45 16.08 -2.25 16.44
CA VAL A 45 15.02 -2.81 15.59
C VAL A 45 13.73 -2.94 16.38
N LYS A 46 13.77 -3.55 17.57
CA LYS A 46 12.58 -3.69 18.42
C LYS A 46 11.96 -2.34 18.77
N ARG A 47 12.76 -1.31 19.09
CA ARG A 47 12.25 0.03 19.34
C ARG A 47 11.54 0.61 18.10
N LEU A 48 12.15 0.46 16.90
CA LEU A 48 11.55 0.95 15.64
C LEU A 48 10.24 0.24 15.30
N GLU A 49 10.10 -1.03 15.66
CA GLU A 49 8.84 -1.78 15.58
C GLU A 49 7.81 -1.26 16.61
N ASP A 50 8.21 -1.15 17.88
CA ASP A 50 7.34 -0.73 18.98
C ASP A 50 6.85 0.74 18.80
N GLU A 51 7.66 1.61 18.19
CA GLU A 51 7.33 3.00 17.87
C GLU A 51 6.57 3.16 16.52
N GLY A 52 6.35 2.07 15.78
CA GLY A 52 5.59 2.06 14.53
C GLY A 52 6.31 2.64 13.31
N TYR A 53 7.65 2.72 13.33
CA TYR A 53 8.43 3.02 12.12
C TYR A 53 8.49 1.83 11.17
N ILE A 54 8.26 0.63 11.69
CA ILE A 54 8.14 -0.61 10.95
C ILE A 54 6.73 -1.15 11.21
N ASP A 55 5.86 -1.08 10.20
CA ASP A 55 4.48 -1.59 10.28
C ASP A 55 4.43 -3.12 10.20
N GLY A 56 5.46 -3.75 9.62
CA GLY A 56 5.53 -5.19 9.48
C GLY A 56 6.51 -5.66 8.40
N TYR A 57 6.55 -6.96 8.22
CA TYR A 57 7.40 -7.62 7.23
C TYR A 57 6.53 -8.47 6.31
N GLY A 58 6.74 -8.37 5.01
CA GLY A 58 5.95 -9.10 4.02
C GLY A 58 6.78 -9.58 2.83
N ALA A 59 6.30 -10.62 2.16
CA ALA A 59 6.87 -11.06 0.90
C ALA A 59 6.31 -10.21 -0.26
N ARG A 60 7.18 -9.73 -1.13
CA ARG A 60 6.76 -9.14 -2.43
C ARG A 60 6.48 -10.28 -3.41
N LEU A 61 5.22 -10.44 -3.76
CA LEU A 61 4.78 -11.50 -4.65
C LEU A 61 4.82 -11.04 -6.12
N ASN A 62 5.28 -11.92 -7.00
CA ASN A 62 5.24 -11.66 -8.44
C ASN A 62 3.81 -11.95 -8.95
N ARG A 63 3.07 -10.89 -9.26
CA ARG A 63 1.66 -10.95 -9.67
C ARG A 63 1.47 -11.70 -10.97
N GLU A 64 2.32 -11.47 -11.97
CA GLU A 64 2.26 -12.16 -13.26
C GLU A 64 2.42 -13.68 -13.09
N LYS A 65 3.38 -14.13 -12.26
CA LYS A 65 3.54 -15.55 -11.94
C LYS A 65 2.36 -16.16 -11.19
N LEU A 66 1.57 -15.34 -10.53
CA LEU A 66 0.33 -15.75 -9.87
C LEU A 66 -0.90 -15.67 -10.81
N GLY A 67 -0.68 -15.27 -12.08
CA GLY A 67 -1.74 -15.17 -13.09
C GLY A 67 -2.58 -13.90 -12.96
N TYR A 68 -2.04 -12.84 -12.38
CA TYR A 68 -2.68 -11.52 -12.33
C TYR A 68 -2.03 -10.61 -13.37
N ASP A 69 -2.53 -10.66 -14.59
CA ASP A 69 -1.92 -10.02 -15.75
C ASP A 69 -2.50 -8.62 -16.04
N LEU A 70 -3.55 -8.21 -15.31
CA LEU A 70 -4.20 -6.93 -15.53
C LEU A 70 -4.28 -6.13 -14.24
N SER A 71 -3.70 -4.93 -14.28
CA SER A 71 -3.76 -3.92 -13.22
C SER A 71 -4.51 -2.70 -13.75
N ALA A 72 -5.42 -2.14 -12.94
CA ALA A 72 -6.19 -0.96 -13.27
C ALA A 72 -6.27 0.02 -12.10
N PHE A 73 -6.29 1.30 -12.42
CA PHE A 73 -6.65 2.36 -11.49
C PHE A 73 -8.08 2.77 -11.76
N ILE A 74 -8.92 2.73 -10.73
CA ILE A 74 -10.32 3.10 -10.82
C ILE A 74 -10.57 4.30 -9.93
N ALA A 75 -10.93 5.42 -10.56
CA ALA A 75 -11.38 6.61 -9.88
C ALA A 75 -12.90 6.51 -9.67
N VAL A 76 -13.35 6.73 -8.42
CA VAL A 76 -14.76 6.61 -8.03
C VAL A 76 -15.25 7.94 -7.51
N THR A 77 -16.40 8.36 -8.00
CA THR A 77 -17.15 9.53 -7.49
C THR A 77 -18.35 9.04 -6.70
N MET A 78 -18.54 9.59 -5.51
CA MET A 78 -19.66 9.27 -4.64
C MET A 78 -20.88 10.17 -4.94
N ASP A 79 -22.10 9.64 -4.71
CA ASP A 79 -23.34 10.40 -4.86
C ASP A 79 -23.53 11.47 -3.78
N ARG A 80 -22.95 11.25 -2.59
CA ARG A 80 -23.02 12.14 -1.43
C ARG A 80 -21.74 12.08 -0.62
N HIS A 81 -21.32 13.22 -0.09
CA HIS A 81 -20.12 13.38 0.73
C HIS A 81 -20.48 13.39 2.22
N THR A 82 -21.08 12.29 2.72
CA THR A 82 -21.35 12.12 4.14
C THR A 82 -20.46 11.04 4.76
N PRO A 83 -20.06 11.17 6.03
CA PRO A 83 -19.21 10.18 6.70
C PRO A 83 -19.79 8.76 6.65
N GLU A 84 -21.09 8.63 6.81
CA GLU A 84 -21.79 7.33 6.78
C GLU A 84 -21.68 6.69 5.41
N ARG A 85 -21.88 7.48 4.33
CA ARG A 85 -21.78 6.99 2.96
C ARG A 85 -20.38 6.52 2.63
N PHE A 86 -19.38 7.25 3.07
CA PHE A 86 -17.97 6.88 2.90
C PHE A 86 -17.64 5.60 3.68
N ALA A 87 -18.05 5.51 4.95
CA ALA A 87 -17.81 4.32 5.76
C ALA A 87 -18.46 3.05 5.19
N GLU A 88 -19.70 3.15 4.67
CA GLU A 88 -20.38 2.04 4.00
C GLU A 88 -19.62 1.56 2.76
N PHE A 89 -19.19 2.48 1.91
CA PHE A 89 -18.43 2.19 0.71
C PHE A 89 -17.07 1.54 1.05
N GLU A 90 -16.32 2.14 1.95
CA GLU A 90 -15.01 1.64 2.40
C GLU A 90 -15.11 0.23 3.00
N ALA A 91 -16.10 -0.02 3.86
CA ALA A 91 -16.33 -1.34 4.45
C ALA A 91 -16.73 -2.39 3.41
N ALA A 92 -17.41 -2.00 2.34
CA ALA A 92 -17.78 -2.89 1.25
C ALA A 92 -16.56 -3.21 0.36
N VAL A 93 -15.79 -2.19 -0.03
CA VAL A 93 -14.61 -2.34 -0.88
C VAL A 93 -13.50 -3.13 -0.19
N ALA A 94 -13.32 -2.97 1.12
CA ALA A 94 -12.34 -3.72 1.91
C ALA A 94 -12.53 -5.25 1.85
N LYS A 95 -13.70 -5.73 1.43
CA LYS A 95 -13.99 -7.16 1.27
C LYS A 95 -13.62 -7.70 -0.12
N PHE A 96 -13.21 -6.84 -1.04
CA PHE A 96 -12.89 -7.23 -2.41
C PHE A 96 -11.39 -7.56 -2.53
N PRO A 97 -11.01 -8.82 -2.70
CA PRO A 97 -9.61 -9.21 -2.82
C PRO A 97 -8.93 -8.67 -4.09
N GLU A 98 -9.72 -8.24 -5.07
CA GLU A 98 -9.22 -7.62 -6.28
C GLU A 98 -8.63 -6.22 -6.01
N VAL A 99 -9.09 -5.54 -4.96
CA VAL A 99 -8.62 -4.20 -4.58
C VAL A 99 -7.41 -4.33 -3.67
N ILE A 100 -6.25 -3.93 -4.18
CA ILE A 100 -4.99 -4.00 -3.44
C ILE A 100 -4.61 -2.68 -2.76
N ARG A 101 -5.22 -1.58 -3.20
CA ARG A 101 -5.05 -0.26 -2.58
C ARG A 101 -6.31 0.58 -2.81
N MET A 102 -6.71 1.32 -1.79
CA MET A 102 -7.73 2.34 -1.88
C MET A 102 -7.26 3.59 -1.15
N SER A 103 -7.41 4.73 -1.77
CA SER A 103 -7.06 6.02 -1.18
C SER A 103 -8.20 7.00 -1.40
N ILE A 104 -8.54 7.77 -0.37
CA ILE A 104 -9.34 8.99 -0.51
C ILE A 104 -8.44 10.03 -1.17
N VAL A 105 -8.97 10.76 -2.15
CA VAL A 105 -8.21 11.78 -2.89
C VAL A 105 -8.95 13.10 -2.84
N THR A 106 -8.23 14.19 -3.03
CA THR A 106 -8.78 15.55 -3.06
C THR A 106 -8.21 16.34 -4.23
N GLY A 107 -8.90 17.40 -4.64
CA GLY A 107 -8.45 18.28 -5.72
C GLY A 107 -8.90 17.85 -7.12
N ARG A 108 -9.77 16.84 -7.21
CA ARG A 108 -10.42 16.34 -8.45
C ARG A 108 -11.90 16.15 -8.22
N ALA A 109 -12.61 15.69 -9.26
CA ALA A 109 -14.02 15.32 -9.17
C ALA A 109 -14.24 13.97 -8.50
N GLU A 110 -13.20 13.14 -8.45
CA GLU A 110 -13.25 11.81 -7.85
C GLU A 110 -12.92 11.87 -6.36
N ASP A 111 -13.57 11.00 -5.58
CA ASP A 111 -13.41 10.89 -4.13
C ASP A 111 -12.41 9.81 -3.75
N TYR A 112 -12.38 8.71 -4.52
CA TYR A 112 -11.49 7.57 -4.28
C TYR A 112 -10.70 7.19 -5.51
N LEU A 113 -9.48 6.72 -5.25
CA LEU A 113 -8.64 6.04 -6.22
C LEU A 113 -8.35 4.63 -5.72
N LEU A 114 -8.80 3.63 -6.49
CA LEU A 114 -8.55 2.22 -6.24
C LEU A 114 -7.48 1.71 -7.19
N GLN A 115 -6.60 0.84 -6.69
CA GLN A 115 -5.76 -0.01 -7.52
C GLN A 115 -6.29 -1.43 -7.45
N VAL A 116 -6.64 -1.97 -8.61
CA VAL A 116 -7.29 -3.28 -8.78
C VAL A 116 -6.40 -4.19 -9.59
N VAL A 117 -6.29 -5.44 -9.18
CA VAL A 117 -5.50 -6.46 -9.86
C VAL A 117 -6.37 -7.68 -10.11
N VAL A 118 -6.44 -8.11 -11.36
CA VAL A 118 -7.26 -9.25 -11.79
C VAL A 118 -6.51 -10.07 -12.84
N LYS A 119 -7.03 -11.27 -13.14
CA LYS A 119 -6.38 -12.17 -14.09
C LYS A 119 -6.39 -11.66 -15.52
N ASP A 120 -7.54 -11.11 -15.95
CA ASP A 120 -7.78 -10.70 -17.34
C ASP A 120 -8.91 -9.67 -17.42
N MET A 121 -9.22 -9.24 -18.64
CA MET A 121 -10.28 -8.27 -18.92
C MET A 121 -11.68 -8.80 -18.56
N ARG A 122 -11.93 -10.10 -18.67
CA ARG A 122 -13.20 -10.71 -18.29
C ARG A 122 -13.41 -10.64 -16.77
N ALA A 123 -12.35 -10.93 -16.00
CA ALA A 123 -12.37 -10.80 -14.56
C ALA A 123 -12.54 -9.33 -14.13
N PHE A 124 -11.93 -8.38 -14.86
CA PHE A 124 -12.13 -6.96 -14.65
C PHE A 124 -13.58 -6.53 -14.88
N GLU A 125 -14.18 -6.93 -16.00
CA GLU A 125 -15.59 -6.66 -16.30
C GLU A 125 -16.52 -7.22 -15.21
N ALA A 126 -16.30 -8.46 -14.80
CA ALA A 126 -17.06 -9.09 -13.72
C ALA A 126 -16.93 -8.34 -12.39
N PHE A 127 -15.74 -7.87 -12.05
CA PHE A 127 -15.51 -7.04 -10.87
C PHE A 127 -16.23 -5.69 -10.99
N LEU A 128 -16.01 -4.98 -12.09
CA LEU A 128 -16.54 -3.63 -12.29
C LEU A 128 -18.09 -3.62 -12.29
N LEU A 129 -18.70 -4.44 -13.14
CA LEU A 129 -20.16 -4.46 -13.31
C LEU A 129 -20.87 -5.33 -12.25
N GLY A 130 -20.21 -6.38 -11.78
CA GLY A 130 -20.79 -7.32 -10.83
C GLY A 130 -20.65 -6.92 -9.37
N LYS A 131 -19.62 -6.15 -9.03
CA LYS A 131 -19.30 -5.76 -7.65
C LYS A 131 -19.30 -4.23 -7.48
N LEU A 132 -18.34 -3.53 -8.07
CA LEU A 132 -18.09 -2.12 -7.75
C LEU A 132 -19.27 -1.21 -8.12
N ASN A 133 -19.80 -1.31 -9.33
CA ASN A 133 -20.92 -0.48 -9.80
C ASN A 133 -22.26 -0.80 -9.10
N ARG A 134 -22.32 -1.88 -8.33
CA ARG A 134 -23.51 -2.24 -7.55
C ARG A 134 -23.48 -1.70 -6.14
N LEU A 135 -22.37 -1.12 -5.70
CA LEU A 135 -22.28 -0.53 -4.38
C LEU A 135 -23.16 0.72 -4.29
N ALA A 136 -23.91 0.81 -3.22
CA ALA A 136 -24.67 2.01 -2.91
C ALA A 136 -23.73 3.21 -2.73
N GLY A 137 -24.06 4.32 -3.36
CA GLY A 137 -23.29 5.55 -3.26
C GLY A 137 -22.29 5.78 -4.39
N VAL A 138 -22.03 4.80 -5.23
CA VAL A 138 -21.20 4.99 -6.43
C VAL A 138 -22.01 5.75 -7.48
N ALA A 139 -21.61 6.99 -7.77
CA ALA A 139 -22.23 7.83 -8.79
C ALA A 139 -21.56 7.67 -10.16
N ASN A 140 -20.23 7.59 -10.17
CA ASN A 140 -19.46 7.43 -11.40
C ASN A 140 -18.17 6.67 -11.13
N VAL A 141 -17.68 5.97 -12.15
CA VAL A 141 -16.37 5.30 -12.15
C VAL A 141 -15.63 5.58 -13.45
N HIS A 142 -14.34 5.82 -13.32
CA HIS A 142 -13.44 5.97 -14.45
C HIS A 142 -12.25 5.03 -14.28
N SER A 143 -12.02 4.17 -15.27
CA SER A 143 -10.97 3.16 -15.22
C SER A 143 -9.83 3.48 -16.18
N SER A 144 -8.60 3.33 -15.70
CA SER A 144 -7.37 3.44 -16.48
C SER A 144 -6.54 2.18 -16.26
N PHE A 145 -6.04 1.58 -17.35
CA PHE A 145 -5.23 0.37 -17.25
C PHE A 145 -3.77 0.71 -17.14
N GLU A 146 -3.08 0.02 -16.23
CA GLU A 146 -1.65 0.12 -16.09
C GLU A 146 -0.99 -0.69 -17.21
N MET A 147 -0.23 -0.04 -18.07
CA MET A 147 0.54 -0.73 -19.11
C MET A 147 1.77 -1.42 -18.52
N ARG A 148 2.45 -0.77 -17.59
CA ARG A 148 3.58 -1.28 -16.80
C ARG A 148 3.89 -0.37 -15.63
N ALA A 149 4.32 -0.93 -14.52
CA ALA A 149 4.91 -0.16 -13.44
C ALA A 149 6.35 0.24 -13.85
N VAL A 150 6.67 1.52 -13.75
CA VAL A 150 8.03 2.04 -14.03
C VAL A 150 8.84 2.12 -12.74
N ILE A 151 8.19 2.52 -11.66
CA ILE A 151 8.76 2.57 -10.31
C ILE A 151 7.73 1.96 -9.36
N ASP A 152 8.13 0.97 -8.58
CA ASP A 152 7.34 0.33 -7.54
C ASP A 152 8.25 0.09 -6.32
N ARG A 153 8.27 1.06 -5.42
CA ARG A 153 9.08 1.03 -4.19
C ARG A 153 8.39 1.80 -3.08
N GLU A 154 8.68 1.41 -1.84
CA GLU A 154 8.23 2.15 -0.65
C GLU A 154 9.05 3.44 -0.46
N ALA A 155 8.51 4.35 0.37
CA ALA A 155 9.22 5.55 0.78
C ALA A 155 10.46 5.15 1.59
N GLN A 156 11.57 5.85 1.34
CA GLN A 156 12.83 5.62 2.05
C GLN A 156 12.97 6.68 3.16
N PRO A 157 13.55 6.34 4.33
CA PRO A 157 13.75 7.26 5.46
C PRO A 157 14.81 8.33 5.20
#